data_3177ac9c414e4884d9017d902405197e
#
_entry.id   3177ac9c414e4884d9017d902405197e
#
_cell.length_a   1.000
_cell.length_b   1.000
_cell.length_c   1.000
_cell.angle_alpha   90.00
_cell.angle_beta   90.00
_cell.angle_gamma   90.00
#
_symmetry.space_group_name_H-M   'P 1'
#
loop_
_entity.id
_entity.type
_entity.pdbx_description
1 polymer ?
#
loop_
_entity_poly.entity_id
_entity_poly.type
_entity_poly.pdbx_seq_one_letter_code
_entity_poly.pdbx_strand_id
1 'polypeptide(L)'
;MRGVQPDAMTRGSTSWMDEMGKALATDLDGSFSDLVEQVGGRIYWGLRRLCGDHQEAEDLTQETFIRAYRALSGYETERIESMTVEPWLWTIALNLGRNHLRDRSRRPLLVKLEESAWEDPEPADGAAWDRRLSHINRHQRTAVVLRHVLGLGIGEIAAATGRPEGTVKADVHRGLNKLRELIEEES
;
A
#
# COMPACT_ATOMS: atom_id res chain seq x y z
N MET A 1 -31.94 -6.26 7.20
CA MET A 1 -31.07 -6.66 6.09
C MET A 1 -31.05 -5.54 5.07
N ARG A 2 -30.06 -4.69 5.07
CA ARG A 2 -29.76 -3.75 3.97
C ARG A 2 -28.33 -4.01 3.58
N GLY A 3 -28.12 -4.56 2.37
CA GLY A 3 -26.82 -4.85 1.81
C GLY A 3 -26.02 -3.57 1.63
N VAL A 4 -24.84 -3.55 2.19
CA VAL A 4 -23.83 -2.53 1.94
C VAL A 4 -23.30 -2.82 0.53
N GLN A 5 -23.62 -1.96 -0.42
CA GLN A 5 -23.08 -2.04 -1.78
C GLN A 5 -21.63 -1.53 -1.79
N PRO A 6 -20.67 -2.28 -2.34
CA PRO A 6 -19.26 -1.89 -2.41
C PRO A 6 -18.93 -0.92 -3.57
N ASP A 7 -19.90 -0.25 -4.16
CA ASP A 7 -19.75 0.41 -5.48
C ASP A 7 -19.41 1.91 -5.45
N ALA A 8 -19.31 2.54 -4.27
CA ALA A 8 -19.10 3.99 -4.19
C ALA A 8 -17.60 4.42 -4.16
N MET A 9 -16.70 3.52 -3.81
CA MET A 9 -15.26 3.86 -3.63
C MET A 9 -14.41 3.71 -4.90
N THR A 10 -14.89 3.00 -5.92
CA THR A 10 -14.04 2.61 -7.08
C THR A 10 -14.15 3.57 -8.26
N ARG A 11 -15.20 4.38 -8.37
CA ARG A 11 -15.42 5.26 -9.54
C ARG A 11 -14.83 6.66 -9.44
N GLY A 12 -14.42 7.10 -8.25
CA GLY A 12 -13.78 8.41 -8.04
C GLY A 12 -12.26 8.38 -8.13
N SER A 13 -11.64 7.19 -8.01
CA SER A 13 -10.19 7.10 -7.83
C SER A 13 -9.36 7.31 -9.11
N THR A 14 -9.88 7.01 -10.28
CA THR A 14 -9.12 7.14 -11.54
C THR A 14 -9.01 8.61 -11.97
N SER A 15 -10.07 9.39 -11.83
CA SER A 15 -10.11 10.79 -12.29
C SER A 15 -9.17 11.70 -11.49
N TRP A 16 -9.20 11.61 -10.14
CA TRP A 16 -8.33 12.47 -9.32
C TRP A 16 -6.84 12.06 -9.42
N MET A 17 -6.53 10.79 -9.67
CA MET A 17 -5.14 10.34 -9.88
C MET A 17 -4.55 10.88 -11.18
N ASP A 18 -5.35 10.94 -12.25
CA ASP A 18 -4.94 11.55 -13.52
C ASP A 18 -4.76 13.06 -13.37
N GLU A 19 -5.62 13.70 -12.58
CA GLU A 19 -5.51 15.14 -12.25
C GLU A 19 -4.29 15.40 -11.35
N MET A 20 -3.99 14.51 -10.40
CA MET A 20 -2.83 14.62 -9.51
C MET A 20 -1.52 14.55 -10.30
N GLY A 21 -1.39 13.66 -11.29
CA GLY A 21 -0.21 13.59 -12.15
C GLY A 21 0.04 14.92 -12.88
N LYS A 22 -1.00 15.55 -13.41
CA LYS A 22 -0.91 16.86 -14.06
C LYS A 22 -0.58 17.98 -13.07
N ALA A 23 -1.16 17.96 -11.88
CA ALA A 23 -0.89 18.96 -10.84
C ALA A 23 0.58 18.90 -10.41
N LEU A 24 1.11 17.69 -10.14
CA LEU A 24 2.52 17.46 -9.80
C LEU A 24 3.48 17.87 -10.92
N ALA A 25 3.09 17.68 -12.17
CA ALA A 25 3.87 18.08 -13.33
C ALA A 25 3.93 19.61 -13.50
N THR A 26 2.87 20.32 -13.07
CA THR A 26 2.76 21.76 -13.18
C THR A 26 3.41 22.48 -12.00
N ASP A 27 3.14 22.03 -10.78
CA ASP A 27 3.66 22.58 -9.52
C ASP A 27 3.93 21.43 -8.54
N LEU A 28 5.15 20.93 -8.56
CA LEU A 28 5.54 19.82 -7.70
C LEU A 28 5.43 20.20 -6.21
N ASP A 29 5.94 21.37 -5.83
CA ASP A 29 6.03 21.76 -4.42
C ASP A 29 4.65 22.01 -3.81
N GLY A 30 3.77 22.70 -4.53
CA GLY A 30 2.40 22.97 -4.09
C GLY A 30 1.54 21.70 -4.05
N SER A 31 1.63 20.87 -5.08
CA SER A 31 0.76 19.68 -5.22
C SER A 31 1.24 18.46 -4.43
N PHE A 32 2.50 18.42 -4.00
CA PHE A 32 3.02 17.25 -3.27
C PHE A 32 2.41 17.10 -1.88
N SER A 33 2.11 18.21 -1.20
CA SER A 33 1.41 18.17 0.08
C SER A 33 0.00 17.57 -0.06
N ASP A 34 -0.73 17.96 -1.11
CA ASP A 34 -2.06 17.41 -1.40
C ASP A 34 -1.99 15.90 -1.70
N LEU A 35 -0.94 15.47 -2.43
CA LEU A 35 -0.70 14.04 -2.65
C LEU A 35 -0.51 13.29 -1.33
N VAL A 36 0.32 13.81 -0.43
CA VAL A 36 0.58 13.19 0.87
C VAL A 36 -0.70 13.09 1.70
N GLU A 37 -1.51 14.16 1.75
CA GLU A 37 -2.79 14.16 2.46
C GLU A 37 -3.77 13.13 1.91
N GLN A 38 -3.85 12.99 0.58
CA GLN A 38 -4.82 12.10 -0.05
C GLN A 38 -4.45 10.62 0.01
N VAL A 39 -3.16 10.29 -0.10
CA VAL A 39 -2.74 8.88 -0.18
C VAL A 39 -1.92 8.40 1.01
N GLY A 40 -1.49 9.30 1.90
CA GLY A 40 -0.60 8.97 3.02
C GLY A 40 -1.18 7.90 3.94
N GLY A 41 -2.45 8.06 4.35
CA GLY A 41 -3.16 7.08 5.16
C GLY A 41 -3.24 5.71 4.46
N ARG A 42 -3.53 5.66 3.16
CA ARG A 42 -3.59 4.40 2.41
C ARG A 42 -2.23 3.70 2.33
N ILE A 43 -1.15 4.45 2.09
CA ILE A 43 0.22 3.91 2.07
C ILE A 43 0.58 3.38 3.46
N TYR A 44 0.35 4.16 4.51
CA TYR A 44 0.61 3.76 5.89
C TYR A 44 -0.14 2.47 6.27
N TRP A 45 -1.48 2.43 6.11
CA TRP A 45 -2.27 1.26 6.49
C TRP A 45 -1.94 0.01 5.68
N GLY A 46 -1.64 0.19 4.40
CA GLY A 46 -1.15 -0.93 3.58
C GLY A 46 0.20 -1.46 4.06
N LEU A 47 1.17 -0.58 4.35
CA LEU A 47 2.46 -0.96 4.91
C LEU A 47 2.30 -1.60 6.30
N ARG A 48 1.44 -1.04 7.16
CA ARG A 48 1.13 -1.59 8.49
C ARG A 48 0.65 -3.05 8.41
N ARG A 49 -0.22 -3.37 7.45
CA ARG A 49 -0.69 -4.74 7.19
C ARG A 49 0.37 -5.65 6.58
N LEU A 50 1.36 -5.08 5.89
CA LEU A 50 2.44 -5.85 5.28
C LEU A 50 3.58 -6.18 6.25
N CYS A 51 3.99 -5.22 7.09
CA CYS A 51 5.09 -5.38 8.03
C CYS A 51 4.62 -5.84 9.43
N GLY A 52 3.36 -5.55 9.81
CA GLY A 52 2.80 -5.94 11.10
C GLY A 52 3.27 -5.08 12.28
N ASP A 53 4.02 -4.01 12.04
CA ASP A 53 4.63 -3.15 13.03
C ASP A 53 4.31 -1.68 12.72
N HIS A 54 3.85 -0.93 13.72
CA HIS A 54 3.42 0.46 13.60
C HIS A 54 4.58 1.39 13.25
N GLN A 55 5.65 1.34 14.02
CA GLN A 55 6.81 2.20 13.84
C GLN A 55 7.48 1.96 12.49
N GLU A 56 7.60 0.68 12.10
CA GLU A 56 8.15 0.31 10.79
C GLU A 56 7.28 0.84 9.65
N ALA A 57 5.95 0.76 9.78
CA ALA A 57 5.03 1.30 8.77
C ALA A 57 5.15 2.81 8.63
N GLU A 58 5.30 3.51 9.74
CA GLU A 58 5.46 4.97 9.78
C GLU A 58 6.77 5.40 9.12
N ASP A 59 7.90 4.79 9.51
CA ASP A 59 9.21 5.06 8.92
C ASP A 59 9.23 4.78 7.41
N LEU A 60 8.63 3.65 6.99
CA LEU A 60 8.53 3.28 5.59
C LEU A 60 7.63 4.24 4.80
N THR A 61 6.56 4.73 5.41
CA THR A 61 5.66 5.71 4.78
C THR A 61 6.38 7.03 4.55
N GLN A 62 7.05 7.56 5.56
CA GLN A 62 7.82 8.80 5.46
C GLN A 62 8.93 8.69 4.41
N GLU A 63 9.73 7.61 4.46
CA GLU A 63 10.82 7.38 3.50
C GLU A 63 10.28 7.19 2.07
N THR A 64 9.08 6.60 1.91
CA THR A 64 8.41 6.48 0.61
C THR A 64 8.16 7.85 0.00
N PHE A 65 7.58 8.79 0.76
CA PHE A 65 7.31 10.13 0.27
C PHE A 65 8.58 10.96 0.05
N ILE A 66 9.58 10.84 0.90
CA ILE A 66 10.88 11.49 0.69
C ILE A 66 11.51 11.04 -0.63
N ARG A 67 11.51 9.74 -0.91
CA ARG A 67 12.05 9.20 -2.18
C ARG A 67 11.18 9.56 -3.36
N ALA A 68 9.87 9.57 -3.20
CA ALA A 68 8.95 9.98 -4.23
C ALA A 68 9.21 11.44 -4.67
N TYR A 69 9.30 12.35 -3.72
CA TYR A 69 9.60 13.76 -3.99
C TYR A 69 10.93 13.93 -4.73
N ARG A 70 12.00 13.29 -4.24
CA ARG A 70 13.33 13.33 -4.88
C ARG A 70 13.32 12.77 -6.31
N ALA A 71 12.54 11.70 -6.54
CA ALA A 71 12.44 11.12 -7.88
C ALA A 71 11.66 12.04 -8.82
N LEU A 72 10.52 12.59 -8.36
CA LEU A 72 9.70 13.53 -9.14
C LEU A 72 10.48 14.79 -9.52
N SER A 73 11.30 15.31 -8.61
CA SER A 73 12.15 16.49 -8.88
C SER A 73 13.18 16.27 -10.00
N GLY A 74 13.45 15.02 -10.37
CA GLY A 74 14.36 14.66 -11.45
C GLY A 74 13.67 14.10 -12.70
N TYR A 75 12.33 14.06 -12.73
CA TYR A 75 11.59 13.55 -13.89
C TYR A 75 11.18 14.69 -14.83
N GLU A 76 11.13 14.38 -16.13
CA GLU A 76 10.53 15.26 -17.12
C GLU A 76 9.01 15.37 -16.91
N THR A 77 8.45 16.56 -17.20
CA THR A 77 7.03 16.88 -17.01
C THR A 77 6.11 15.85 -17.65
N GLU A 78 6.37 15.47 -18.91
CA GLU A 78 5.57 14.52 -19.67
C GLU A 78 5.56 13.12 -19.01
N ARG A 79 6.65 12.76 -18.35
CA ARG A 79 6.73 11.51 -17.60
C ARG A 79 5.83 11.54 -16.37
N ILE A 80 5.81 12.66 -15.65
CA ILE A 80 4.96 12.82 -14.46
C ILE A 80 3.48 12.83 -14.86
N GLU A 81 3.12 13.54 -15.92
CA GLU A 81 1.75 13.58 -16.44
C GLU A 81 1.19 12.23 -16.85
N SER A 82 2.05 11.39 -17.44
CA SER A 82 1.65 10.07 -17.98
C SER A 82 1.67 8.95 -16.95
N MET A 83 2.18 9.21 -15.73
CA MET A 83 2.35 8.15 -14.75
C MET A 83 1.12 7.94 -13.87
N THR A 84 0.83 6.68 -13.54
CA THR A 84 -0.15 6.33 -12.52
C THR A 84 0.50 6.46 -11.15
N VAL A 85 0.22 7.57 -10.44
CA VAL A 85 0.98 8.00 -9.25
C VAL A 85 0.93 6.97 -8.11
N GLU A 86 -0.26 6.44 -7.76
CA GLU A 86 -0.38 5.53 -6.60
C GLU A 86 0.32 4.17 -6.81
N PRO A 87 0.16 3.45 -7.93
CA PRO A 87 0.93 2.23 -8.20
C PRO A 87 2.45 2.47 -8.22
N TRP A 88 2.88 3.64 -8.69
CA TRP A 88 4.28 4.02 -8.66
C TRP A 88 4.78 4.25 -7.23
N LEU A 89 4.03 4.93 -6.36
CA LEU A 89 4.35 5.05 -4.93
C LEU A 89 4.47 3.68 -4.27
N TRP A 90 3.57 2.73 -4.60
CA TRP A 90 3.66 1.36 -4.10
C TRP A 90 4.91 0.63 -4.57
N THR A 91 5.42 0.93 -5.76
CA THR A 91 6.72 0.40 -6.21
C THR A 91 7.86 0.85 -5.30
N ILE A 92 7.87 2.12 -4.91
CA ILE A 92 8.86 2.68 -3.96
C ILE A 92 8.69 2.03 -2.58
N ALA A 93 7.49 2.03 -2.03
CA ALA A 93 7.17 1.50 -0.70
C ALA A 93 7.55 0.01 -0.56
N LEU A 94 7.20 -0.82 -1.54
CA LEU A 94 7.52 -2.26 -1.53
C LEU A 94 9.03 -2.54 -1.70
N ASN A 95 9.74 -1.72 -2.45
CA ASN A 95 11.19 -1.82 -2.58
C ASN A 95 11.89 -1.47 -1.25
N LEU A 96 11.41 -0.43 -0.56
CA LEU A 96 11.86 -0.07 0.78
C LEU A 96 11.61 -1.18 1.78
N GLY A 97 10.37 -1.67 1.87
CA GLY A 97 10.00 -2.76 2.77
C GLY A 97 10.79 -4.05 2.53
N ARG A 98 11.13 -4.36 1.26
CA ARG A 98 11.99 -5.49 0.92
C ARG A 98 13.40 -5.36 1.47
N ASN A 99 13.99 -4.17 1.37
CA ASN A 99 15.33 -3.89 1.87
C ASN A 99 15.34 -3.87 3.41
N HIS A 100 14.35 -3.26 4.02
CA HIS A 100 14.23 -3.18 5.47
C HIS A 100 14.07 -4.57 6.13
N LEU A 101 13.23 -5.44 5.59
CA LEU A 101 13.05 -6.80 6.09
C LEU A 101 14.31 -7.68 5.93
N ARG A 102 15.14 -7.42 4.91
CA ARG A 102 16.43 -8.07 4.75
C ARG A 102 17.43 -7.62 5.82
N ASP A 103 17.36 -6.35 6.22
CA ASP A 103 18.25 -5.77 7.24
C ASP A 103 17.78 -6.11 8.67
N ARG A 104 16.45 -6.23 8.90
CA ARG A 104 15.85 -6.60 10.19
C ARG A 104 16.22 -8.03 10.63
N SER A 105 16.46 -8.96 9.69
CA SER A 105 16.99 -10.28 10.06
C SER A 105 18.35 -10.24 10.77
N ARG A 106 18.94 -9.05 10.88
CA ARG A 106 20.26 -8.77 11.49
C ARG A 106 20.23 -7.89 12.75
N ARG A 107 19.06 -7.38 13.20
CA ARG A 107 18.98 -6.50 14.40
C ARG A 107 17.85 -6.92 15.35
N PRO A 108 18.10 -6.93 16.70
CA PRO A 108 17.04 -7.15 17.71
C PRO A 108 16.16 -5.91 17.87
N LEU A 109 14.86 -6.14 18.09
CA LEU A 109 13.84 -5.10 18.28
C LEU A 109 14.00 -4.42 19.67
N LEU A 110 14.01 -3.08 19.66
CA LEU A 110 13.62 -2.25 20.79
C LEU A 110 12.33 -1.51 20.37
N VAL A 111 11.22 -1.85 21.00
CA VAL A 111 9.91 -1.24 20.75
C VAL A 111 9.76 0.03 21.56
N LYS A 112 9.49 1.16 20.91
CA LYS A 112 8.95 2.38 21.54
C LYS A 112 7.58 2.65 20.89
N LEU A 113 6.56 2.77 21.74
CA LEU A 113 5.21 3.16 21.34
C LEU A 113 5.17 4.70 21.28
N GLU A 114 5.00 5.27 20.11
CA GLU A 114 4.64 6.67 19.91
C GLU A 114 3.35 6.73 19.06
N GLU A 115 2.51 7.74 19.28
CA GLU A 115 1.24 7.92 18.58
C GLU A 115 1.47 8.19 17.09
N SER A 116 0.64 7.59 16.24
CA SER A 116 0.74 7.70 14.78
C SER A 116 0.39 9.09 14.28
N ALA A 117 1.16 9.62 13.35
CA ALA A 117 0.85 10.86 12.64
C ALA A 117 -0.30 10.70 11.61
N TRP A 118 -0.78 9.47 11.37
CA TRP A 118 -1.80 9.14 10.38
C TRP A 118 -3.11 8.76 11.07
N GLU A 119 -4.05 9.71 11.13
CA GLU A 119 -5.37 9.59 11.75
C GLU A 119 -6.42 9.00 10.79
N ASP A 120 -6.23 7.78 10.29
CA ASP A 120 -7.36 7.05 9.72
C ASP A 120 -7.84 6.02 10.76
N PRO A 121 -9.15 5.95 11.08
CA PRO A 121 -9.62 5.02 12.10
C PRO A 121 -9.27 3.59 11.69
N GLU A 122 -8.55 2.90 12.56
CA GLU A 122 -8.31 1.48 12.39
C GLU A 122 -9.66 0.77 12.23
N PRO A 123 -9.87 -0.01 11.16
CA PRO A 123 -11.11 -0.77 11.02
C PRO A 123 -11.35 -1.59 12.29
N ALA A 124 -12.60 -1.66 12.77
CA ALA A 124 -12.98 -2.31 14.03
C ALA A 124 -12.40 -3.74 14.19
N ASP A 125 -12.10 -4.42 13.08
CA ASP A 125 -11.51 -5.78 13.03
C ASP A 125 -10.01 -5.79 12.67
N GLY A 126 -9.31 -4.66 12.77
CA GLY A 126 -7.92 -4.51 12.30
C GLY A 126 -6.97 -5.56 12.86
N ALA A 127 -6.99 -5.76 14.18
CA ALA A 127 -6.15 -6.76 14.86
C ALA A 127 -6.48 -8.21 14.47
N ALA A 128 -7.75 -8.52 14.18
CA ALA A 128 -8.15 -9.83 13.68
C ALA A 128 -7.62 -10.08 12.27
N TRP A 129 -7.70 -9.08 11.39
CA TRP A 129 -7.15 -9.15 10.05
C TRP A 129 -5.63 -9.28 10.06
N ASP A 130 -4.91 -8.55 10.92
CA ASP A 130 -3.47 -8.64 11.05
C ASP A 130 -3.03 -10.06 11.46
N ARG A 131 -3.75 -10.69 12.40
CA ARG A 131 -3.53 -12.09 12.76
C ARG A 131 -3.73 -13.03 11.58
N ARG A 132 -4.88 -12.96 10.89
CA ARG A 132 -5.18 -13.81 9.72
C ARG A 132 -4.15 -13.62 8.62
N LEU A 133 -3.78 -12.37 8.31
CA LEU A 133 -2.75 -12.07 7.33
C LEU A 133 -1.36 -12.60 7.73
N SER A 134 -1.07 -12.77 9.02
CA SER A 134 0.20 -13.35 9.47
C SER A 134 0.31 -14.86 9.13
N HIS A 135 -0.80 -15.55 8.94
CA HIS A 135 -0.85 -16.98 8.60
C HIS A 135 -0.67 -17.30 7.11
N ILE A 136 -0.66 -16.29 6.24
CA ILE A 136 -0.37 -16.46 4.83
C ILE A 136 1.04 -15.98 4.50
N ASN A 137 1.67 -16.57 3.47
CA ASN A 137 3.03 -16.20 3.12
C ASN A 137 3.11 -14.76 2.61
N ARG A 138 4.30 -14.16 2.68
CA ARG A 138 4.54 -12.76 2.34
C ARG A 138 4.02 -12.37 0.95
N HIS A 139 4.23 -13.20 -0.06
CA HIS A 139 3.81 -12.87 -1.42
C HIS A 139 2.29 -12.88 -1.57
N GLN A 140 1.62 -13.86 -0.95
CA GLN A 140 0.17 -13.92 -0.90
C GLN A 140 -0.40 -12.73 -0.13
N ARG A 141 0.18 -12.40 1.05
CA ARG A 141 -0.21 -11.22 1.84
C ARG A 141 -0.10 -9.94 1.02
N THR A 142 1.06 -9.70 0.39
CA THR A 142 1.27 -8.53 -0.45
C THR A 142 0.22 -8.46 -1.57
N ALA A 143 0.01 -9.56 -2.30
CA ALA A 143 -0.93 -9.59 -3.41
C ALA A 143 -2.39 -9.35 -2.96
N VAL A 144 -2.81 -9.95 -1.83
CA VAL A 144 -4.16 -9.77 -1.27
C VAL A 144 -4.36 -8.33 -0.77
N VAL A 145 -3.42 -7.78 -0.01
CA VAL A 145 -3.51 -6.39 0.51
C VAL A 145 -3.58 -5.40 -0.63
N LEU A 146 -2.66 -5.48 -1.61
CA LEU A 146 -2.66 -4.56 -2.74
C LEU A 146 -3.94 -4.68 -3.59
N ARG A 147 -4.48 -5.88 -3.75
CA ARG A 147 -5.69 -6.12 -4.57
C ARG A 147 -6.98 -5.73 -3.87
N HIS A 148 -7.17 -6.15 -2.61
CA HIS A 148 -8.48 -6.10 -1.92
C HIS A 148 -8.59 -5.00 -0.88
N VAL A 149 -7.48 -4.51 -0.33
CA VAL A 149 -7.49 -3.37 0.59
C VAL A 149 -7.26 -2.08 -0.17
N LEU A 150 -6.35 -2.09 -1.13
CA LEU A 150 -5.92 -0.89 -1.86
C LEU A 150 -6.52 -0.78 -3.27
N GLY A 151 -7.16 -1.82 -3.77
CA GLY A 151 -7.89 -1.80 -5.04
C GLY A 151 -7.03 -1.86 -6.30
N LEU A 152 -5.71 -2.13 -6.20
CA LEU A 152 -4.82 -2.17 -7.37
C LEU A 152 -5.19 -3.29 -8.34
N GLY A 153 -5.02 -3.03 -9.63
CA GLY A 153 -5.14 -4.02 -10.69
C GLY A 153 -4.02 -5.06 -10.67
N ILE A 154 -4.23 -6.24 -11.27
CA ILE A 154 -3.20 -7.30 -11.32
C ILE A 154 -1.94 -6.81 -12.03
N GLY A 155 -2.08 -6.05 -13.14
CA GLY A 155 -0.95 -5.48 -13.87
C GLY A 155 -0.16 -4.46 -13.01
N GLU A 156 -0.86 -3.61 -12.25
CA GLU A 156 -0.25 -2.64 -11.34
C GLU A 156 0.52 -3.35 -10.21
N ILE A 157 -0.06 -4.41 -9.63
CA ILE A 157 0.60 -5.23 -8.62
C ILE A 157 1.83 -5.94 -9.22
N ALA A 158 1.73 -6.45 -10.44
CA ALA A 158 2.85 -7.08 -11.14
C ALA A 158 4.00 -6.08 -11.34
N ALA A 159 3.70 -4.87 -11.81
CA ALA A 159 4.66 -3.78 -11.96
C ALA A 159 5.30 -3.38 -10.61
N ALA A 160 4.48 -3.15 -9.58
CA ALA A 160 4.96 -2.75 -8.25
C ALA A 160 5.80 -3.83 -7.55
N THR A 161 5.48 -5.10 -7.74
CA THR A 161 6.19 -6.23 -7.10
C THR A 161 7.35 -6.78 -7.93
N GLY A 162 7.44 -6.45 -9.21
CA GLY A 162 8.39 -7.03 -10.17
C GLY A 162 8.11 -8.51 -10.46
N ARG A 163 6.84 -8.97 -10.35
CA ARG A 163 6.44 -10.37 -10.50
C ARG A 163 5.50 -10.55 -11.69
N PRO A 164 5.53 -11.68 -12.41
CA PRO A 164 4.61 -11.93 -13.51
C PRO A 164 3.14 -11.88 -13.06
N GLU A 165 2.25 -11.34 -13.90
CA GLU A 165 0.81 -11.23 -13.60
C GLU A 165 0.15 -12.58 -13.24
N GLY A 166 0.51 -13.66 -13.97
CA GLY A 166 0.02 -15.00 -13.66
C GLY A 166 0.40 -15.45 -12.25
N THR A 167 1.60 -15.08 -11.77
CA THR A 167 2.06 -15.38 -10.42
C THR A 167 1.29 -14.55 -9.38
N VAL A 168 1.09 -13.25 -9.65
CA VAL A 168 0.30 -12.36 -8.78
C VAL A 168 -1.14 -12.87 -8.67
N LYS A 169 -1.77 -13.23 -9.78
CA LYS A 169 -3.13 -13.79 -9.81
C LYS A 169 -3.23 -15.07 -8.97
N ALA A 170 -2.25 -15.96 -9.10
CA ALA A 170 -2.20 -17.19 -8.31
C ALA A 170 -1.96 -16.90 -6.80
N ASP A 171 -1.15 -15.91 -6.45
CA ASP A 171 -0.93 -15.51 -5.06
C ASP A 171 -2.17 -14.90 -4.43
N VAL A 172 -2.90 -14.03 -5.15
CA VAL A 172 -4.20 -13.50 -4.69
C VAL A 172 -5.17 -14.65 -4.41
N HIS A 173 -5.34 -15.56 -5.37
CA HIS A 173 -6.26 -16.69 -5.22
C HIS A 173 -5.91 -17.59 -4.03
N ARG A 174 -4.64 -18.01 -3.91
CA ARG A 174 -4.19 -18.86 -2.80
C ARG A 174 -4.29 -18.15 -1.45
N GLY A 175 -3.94 -16.87 -1.41
CA GLY A 175 -4.06 -16.06 -0.20
C GLY A 175 -5.50 -15.94 0.28
N LEU A 176 -6.45 -15.65 -0.62
CA LEU A 176 -7.87 -15.58 -0.28
C LEU A 176 -8.45 -16.91 0.19
N ASN A 177 -8.07 -18.02 -0.46
CA ASN A 177 -8.53 -19.34 -0.04
C ASN A 177 -8.06 -19.67 1.38
N LYS A 178 -6.78 -19.39 1.68
CA LYS A 178 -6.26 -19.62 3.03
C LYS A 178 -6.92 -18.72 4.09
N LEU A 179 -7.20 -17.46 3.75
CA LEU A 179 -7.93 -16.56 4.65
C LEU A 179 -9.37 -17.03 4.90
N ARG A 180 -10.04 -17.58 3.88
CA ARG A 180 -11.39 -18.16 4.04
C ARG A 180 -11.38 -19.36 4.98
N GLU A 181 -10.42 -20.29 4.82
CA GLU A 181 -10.24 -21.42 5.73
C GLU A 181 -10.08 -20.96 7.18
N LEU A 182 -9.24 -19.94 7.43
CA LEU A 182 -9.02 -19.39 8.78
C LEU A 182 -10.30 -18.76 9.39
N ILE A 183 -11.11 -18.08 8.58
CA ILE A 183 -12.38 -17.50 9.03
C ILE A 183 -13.41 -18.58 9.37
N GLU A 184 -13.44 -19.66 8.59
CA GLU A 184 -14.33 -20.79 8.83
C GLU A 184 -13.93 -21.57 10.08
N GLU A 185 -12.62 -21.68 10.39
CA GLU A 185 -12.11 -22.32 11.62
C GLU A 185 -12.39 -21.49 12.89
N GLU A 186 -12.57 -20.17 12.77
CA GLU A 186 -12.87 -19.25 13.89
C GLU A 186 -14.37 -19.10 14.17
N SER A 187 -15.25 -19.62 13.30
CA SER A 187 -16.71 -19.44 13.36
C SER A 187 -17.41 -20.58 14.09
#